data_5d91bd5199a65b55d3ded828e0eb8a0d
#
_entry.id   5d91bd5199a65b55d3ded828e0eb8a0d
#
_cell.length_a   1.000
_cell.length_b   1.000
_cell.length_c   1.000
_cell.angle_alpha   90.00
_cell.angle_beta   90.00
_cell.angle_gamma   90.00
#
_symmetry.space_group_name_H-M   'P 1'
#
loop_
_entity.id
_entity.type
_entity.pdbx_description
1 polymer ?
#
loop_
_entity_poly.entity_id
_entity_poly.type
_entity_poly.pdbx_seq_one_letter_code
_entity_poly.pdbx_strand_id
1 'polypeptide(L)'
;MTGPDGKPMTGPDGAPLEKQKPNYKPTGLLAKEANTVSGTTTVLKYHEPPEARKPPSSQQWRIYVFKGKDLLDTIHLHTRSAWLLGRDEKVTDYLIEHPSASKQHAVIQFRYISKVDEFGTKTGRVKPYLIDLESVHGTRLNGKKIAPSKYTELLNDDVVTFGESEREYVVMLPEVEKKS
;
A
#
# COMPACT_ATOMS: atom_id res chain seq x y z
N MET A 1 -5.33 11.67 -23.70
CA MET A 1 -5.80 11.91 -23.20
C MET A 1 -6.12 12.24 -23.10
N THR A 2 -6.43 12.48 -23.21
CA THR A 2 -7.00 13.05 -22.70
C THR A 2 -7.84 12.86 -22.75
N GLY A 3 -8.17 12.94 -22.59
CA GLY A 3 -9.01 12.83 -22.38
C GLY A 3 -9.85 13.02 -22.78
N PRO A 4 -10.66 13.01 -22.83
CA PRO A 4 -11.41 13.43 -23.41
C PRO A 4 -11.30 14.52 -23.51
N ASP A 5 -11.18 14.77 -23.63
CA ASP A 5 -10.74 15.55 -23.45
C ASP A 5 -9.71 15.29 -23.50
N GLY A 6 -9.39 14.76 -24.06
CA GLY A 6 -8.52 14.25 -24.01
C GLY A 6 -7.66 14.38 -23.26
N LYS A 7 -7.27 14.58 -22.87
CA LYS A 7 -6.56 14.56 -22.13
C LYS A 7 -6.14 13.69 -21.61
N PRO A 8 -5.37 13.33 -21.58
CA PRO A 8 -4.98 12.44 -21.01
C PRO A 8 -4.82 12.21 -20.12
N MET A 9 -4.85 11.81 -19.70
CA MET A 9 -4.78 11.67 -18.70
C MET A 9 -3.98 11.53 -18.03
N THR A 10 -3.60 11.97 -17.71
CA THR A 10 -2.80 11.89 -16.87
C THR A 10 -2.96 12.12 -15.74
N GLY A 11 -2.99 11.83 -15.33
CA GLY A 11 -3.13 12.04 -14.21
C GLY A 11 -2.38 12.60 -13.45
N PRO A 12 -2.43 13.33 -13.18
CA PRO A 12 -1.70 14.11 -12.72
C PRO A 12 -0.60 13.83 -12.34
N ASP A 13 -0.32 13.99 -12.69
CA ASP A 13 0.51 13.79 -12.51
C ASP A 13 0.80 13.17 -13.21
N GLY A 14 0.60 13.37 -13.95
CA GLY A 14 0.66 13.04 -14.80
C GLY A 14 0.58 11.90 -15.14
N ALA A 15 0.35 11.56 -15.62
CA ALA A 15 0.34 10.53 -15.96
C ALA A 15 -0.49 10.02 -16.74
N PRO A 16 -0.79 9.64 -17.48
CA PRO A 16 -1.75 9.29 -17.98
C PRO A 16 -2.28 8.26 -17.84
N LEU A 17 -2.71 8.00 -18.07
CA LEU A 17 -3.49 7.50 -17.74
C LEU A 17 -3.88 6.67 -17.85
N GLU A 18 -4.12 6.17 -17.90
CA GLU A 18 -4.71 5.55 -17.71
C GLU A 18 -5.14 4.89 -17.85
N LYS A 19 -5.34 4.48 -18.16
CA LYS A 19 -5.95 4.04 -18.13
C LYS A 19 -6.41 3.53 -17.77
N GLN A 20 -6.37 3.71 -17.65
CA GLN A 20 -6.95 3.58 -17.12
C GLN A 20 -7.31 3.50 -16.86
N LYS A 21 -7.37 3.44 -17.07
CA LYS A 21 -7.78 3.62 -16.75
C LYS A 21 -8.07 4.06 -16.70
N PRO A 22 -8.17 4.48 -17.00
CA PRO A 22 -8.49 5.18 -16.88
C PRO A 22 -8.69 5.78 -16.70
N ASN A 23 -8.74 6.33 -16.77
CA ASN A 23 -8.96 7.20 -16.41
C ASN A 23 -8.80 7.81 -16.15
N TYR A 24 -8.58 8.43 -16.36
CA TYR A 24 -8.39 9.29 -15.79
C TYR A 24 -8.53 10.46 -15.70
N LYS A 25 -8.60 11.69 -15.73
CA LYS A 25 -8.76 12.74 -15.29
C LYS A 25 -9.45 13.59 -15.39
N PRO A 26 -9.53 14.03 -15.23
CA PRO A 26 -10.22 15.08 -15.35
C PRO A 26 -10.45 16.13 -14.49
N THR A 27 -10.90 16.94 -14.75
CA THR A 27 -11.44 18.15 -14.27
C THR A 27 -11.98 18.05 -12.88
N GLY A 28 -11.86 19.10 -12.11
CA GLY A 28 -12.04 19.11 -10.70
C GLY A 28 -13.18 18.28 -10.14
N LEU A 29 -14.40 18.44 -10.63
CA LEU A 29 -15.55 17.72 -10.09
C LEU A 29 -15.45 16.20 -10.35
N LEU A 30 -15.10 15.83 -11.58
CA LEU A 30 -14.95 14.41 -11.91
C LEU A 30 -13.78 13.76 -11.17
N ALA A 31 -12.68 14.49 -11.03
CA ALA A 31 -11.54 13.99 -10.27
C ALA A 31 -11.92 13.78 -8.81
N LYS A 32 -12.72 14.67 -8.27
CA LYS A 32 -13.22 14.56 -6.91
C LYS A 32 -14.09 13.31 -6.73
N GLU A 33 -14.99 13.07 -7.67
CA GLU A 33 -15.83 11.88 -7.62
C GLU A 33 -15.03 10.60 -7.77
N ALA A 34 -14.01 10.59 -8.62
CA ALA A 34 -13.15 9.45 -8.82
C ALA A 34 -12.35 9.08 -7.55
N ASN A 35 -12.06 10.07 -6.71
CA ASN A 35 -11.30 9.88 -5.48
C ASN A 35 -12.18 9.59 -4.27
N THR A 36 -13.49 9.69 -4.41
CA THR A 36 -14.41 9.47 -3.31
C THR A 36 -14.84 8.01 -3.26
N VAL A 37 -14.81 7.43 -2.07
CA VAL A 37 -15.26 6.06 -1.87
C VAL A 37 -16.76 6.00 -2.08
N SER A 38 -17.23 5.03 -2.88
CA SER A 38 -18.64 4.83 -3.17
C SER A 38 -19.48 4.74 -1.90
N GLY A 39 -20.56 5.53 -1.85
CA GLY A 39 -21.47 5.53 -0.70
C GLY A 39 -20.99 6.36 0.49
N THR A 40 -19.88 7.07 0.35
CA THR A 40 -19.34 7.91 1.43
C THR A 40 -18.90 9.26 0.86
N THR A 41 -18.66 10.22 1.78
CA THR A 41 -18.06 11.50 1.41
C THR A 41 -16.55 11.50 1.62
N THR A 42 -15.98 10.36 2.02
CA THR A 42 -14.55 10.24 2.31
C THR A 42 -13.74 10.22 1.03
N VAL A 43 -12.72 11.07 0.96
CA VAL A 43 -11.81 11.12 -0.17
C VAL A 43 -10.57 10.30 0.16
N LEU A 44 -10.17 9.41 -0.77
CA LEU A 44 -8.97 8.60 -0.57
C LEU A 44 -7.72 9.46 -0.66
N LYS A 45 -6.82 9.29 0.30
CA LYS A 45 -5.54 10.00 0.33
C LYS A 45 -4.50 9.37 -0.58
N TYR A 46 -4.69 8.12 -0.95
CA TYR A 46 -3.67 7.33 -1.64
C TYR A 46 -4.22 6.69 -2.90
N HIS A 47 -3.41 6.71 -3.94
CA HIS A 47 -3.70 6.02 -5.19
C HIS A 47 -2.51 5.17 -5.57
N GLU A 48 -2.77 3.96 -6.07
CA GLU A 48 -1.69 3.06 -6.46
C GLU A 48 -0.86 3.65 -7.61
N PRO A 49 0.48 3.46 -7.55
CA PRO A 49 1.35 3.92 -8.63
C PRO A 49 1.22 3.02 -9.85
N PRO A 50 1.70 3.49 -11.02
CA PRO A 50 1.62 2.68 -12.25
C PRO A 50 2.33 1.33 -12.15
N GLU A 51 3.36 1.22 -11.32
CA GLU A 51 4.10 -0.03 -11.14
C GLU A 51 3.47 -0.98 -10.12
N ALA A 52 2.27 -0.67 -9.62
CA ALA A 52 1.57 -1.54 -8.68
C ALA A 52 1.30 -2.91 -9.30
N ARG A 53 1.62 -3.98 -8.56
CA ARG A 53 1.39 -5.36 -9.00
C ARG A 53 1.14 -6.23 -7.78
N LYS A 54 0.29 -7.24 -7.95
CA LYS A 54 0.20 -8.30 -6.95
C LYS A 54 1.46 -9.17 -7.05
N PRO A 55 1.97 -9.67 -5.92
CA PRO A 55 3.10 -10.59 -5.99
C PRO A 55 2.67 -11.92 -6.63
N PRO A 56 3.62 -12.70 -7.15
CA PRO A 56 3.30 -14.01 -7.70
C PRO A 56 2.80 -14.93 -6.59
N SER A 57 2.00 -15.92 -6.97
CA SER A 57 1.38 -16.85 -6.01
C SER A 57 2.40 -17.65 -5.19
N SER A 58 3.65 -17.74 -5.68
CA SER A 58 4.73 -18.39 -4.95
C SER A 58 5.25 -17.55 -3.77
N GLN A 59 4.92 -16.27 -3.73
CA GLN A 59 5.37 -15.37 -2.67
C GLN A 59 4.18 -14.97 -1.82
N GLN A 60 3.90 -15.78 -0.81
CA GLN A 60 2.71 -15.61 0.04
C GLN A 60 3.00 -14.74 1.25
N TRP A 61 3.26 -13.49 0.99
CA TRP A 61 3.50 -12.50 2.04
C TRP A 61 2.34 -12.45 3.02
N ARG A 62 2.67 -12.36 4.31
CA ARG A 62 1.70 -12.29 5.39
C ARG A 62 2.13 -11.27 6.42
N ILE A 63 1.15 -10.78 7.18
CA ILE A 63 1.42 -10.06 8.41
C ILE A 63 0.74 -10.81 9.53
N TYR A 64 1.49 -11.10 10.58
CA TYR A 64 0.95 -11.62 11.82
C TYR A 64 0.77 -10.47 12.79
N VAL A 65 -0.44 -10.32 13.31
CA VAL A 65 -0.77 -9.24 14.25
C VAL A 65 -0.71 -9.79 15.65
N PHE A 66 0.21 -9.28 16.45
CA PHE A 66 0.41 -9.71 17.84
C PHE A 66 0.05 -8.59 18.80
N LYS A 67 -0.45 -8.99 19.98
CA LYS A 67 -0.52 -8.12 21.15
C LYS A 67 0.18 -8.84 22.27
N GLY A 68 1.39 -8.38 22.62
CA GLY A 68 2.24 -9.12 23.54
C GLY A 68 2.63 -10.45 22.90
N LYS A 69 2.24 -11.54 23.56
CA LYS A 69 2.52 -12.90 23.06
C LYS A 69 1.37 -13.50 22.26
N ASP A 70 0.24 -12.83 22.23
CA ASP A 70 -0.98 -13.37 21.62
C ASP A 70 -1.08 -13.00 20.14
N LEU A 71 -1.25 -14.01 19.30
CA LEU A 71 -1.53 -13.82 17.89
C LEU A 71 -3.01 -13.49 17.73
N LEU A 72 -3.31 -12.26 17.30
CA LEU A 72 -4.68 -11.79 17.15
C LEU A 72 -5.24 -12.03 15.76
N ASP A 73 -4.42 -11.93 14.72
CA ASP A 73 -4.90 -12.00 13.34
C ASP A 73 -3.76 -12.31 12.39
N THR A 74 -4.12 -12.75 11.20
CA THR A 74 -3.18 -12.98 10.09
C THR A 74 -3.73 -12.29 8.85
N ILE A 75 -2.92 -11.43 8.25
CA ILE A 75 -3.29 -10.73 7.01
C ILE A 75 -2.54 -11.38 5.85
N HIS A 76 -3.27 -11.89 4.87
CA HIS A 76 -2.68 -12.48 3.67
C HIS A 76 -2.45 -11.38 2.64
N LEU A 77 -1.31 -10.71 2.73
CA LEU A 77 -0.98 -9.54 1.93
C LEU A 77 -0.97 -9.83 0.43
N HIS A 78 -0.56 -11.04 0.06
CA HIS A 78 -0.38 -11.40 -1.36
C HIS A 78 -1.69 -11.44 -2.15
N THR A 79 -2.83 -11.35 -1.47
CA THR A 79 -4.13 -11.40 -2.15
C THR A 79 -4.53 -10.09 -2.80
N ARG A 80 -3.82 -9.01 -2.51
CA ARG A 80 -4.08 -7.68 -3.09
C ARG A 80 -2.78 -6.99 -3.45
N SER A 81 -2.86 -6.04 -4.39
CA SER A 81 -1.71 -5.19 -4.73
C SER A 81 -1.43 -4.15 -3.66
N ALA A 82 -2.47 -3.72 -2.95
CA ALA A 82 -2.32 -2.69 -1.91
C ALA A 82 -3.30 -2.92 -0.77
N TRP A 83 -2.87 -2.50 0.44
CA TRP A 83 -3.67 -2.57 1.65
C TRP A 83 -3.65 -1.20 2.32
N LEU A 84 -4.83 -0.60 2.47
CA LEU A 84 -4.98 0.65 3.22
C LEU A 84 -5.32 0.29 4.67
N LEU A 85 -4.52 0.78 5.60
CA LEU A 85 -4.69 0.52 7.03
C LEU A 85 -5.05 1.83 7.74
N GLY A 86 -5.97 1.77 8.67
CA GLY A 86 -6.36 2.93 9.43
C GLY A 86 -7.57 2.67 10.31
N ARG A 87 -8.08 3.74 10.90
CA ARG A 87 -9.17 3.66 11.88
C ARG A 87 -10.57 3.75 11.25
N ASP A 88 -10.67 4.19 10.01
CA ASP A 88 -11.97 4.34 9.35
C ASP A 88 -12.37 3.05 8.64
N GLU A 89 -13.29 2.31 9.23
CA GLU A 89 -13.74 1.01 8.68
C GLU A 89 -14.40 1.12 7.31
N LYS A 90 -14.88 2.30 6.93
CA LYS A 90 -15.58 2.50 5.66
C LYS A 90 -14.65 2.51 4.47
N VAL A 91 -13.39 2.86 4.67
CA VAL A 91 -12.44 3.02 3.56
C VAL A 91 -11.23 2.12 3.66
N THR A 92 -10.91 1.59 4.85
CA THR A 92 -9.71 0.79 5.05
C THR A 92 -9.92 -0.66 4.63
N ASP A 93 -8.86 -1.27 4.16
CA ASP A 93 -8.83 -2.71 3.88
C ASP A 93 -8.55 -3.50 5.16
N TYR A 94 -7.82 -2.90 6.09
CA TYR A 94 -7.58 -3.47 7.41
C TYR A 94 -7.75 -2.40 8.48
N LEU A 95 -8.62 -2.69 9.44
CA LEU A 95 -8.97 -1.74 10.50
C LEU A 95 -7.93 -1.76 11.63
N ILE A 96 -7.42 -0.58 11.98
CA ILE A 96 -6.57 -0.41 13.17
C ILE A 96 -7.46 0.15 14.26
N GLU A 97 -7.77 -0.69 15.25
CA GLU A 97 -8.70 -0.34 16.33
C GLU A 97 -7.97 0.34 17.48
N HIS A 98 -7.44 1.54 17.22
CA HIS A 98 -6.78 2.32 18.25
C HIS A 98 -7.02 3.81 17.99
N PRO A 99 -7.34 4.58 19.03
CA PRO A 99 -7.66 6.01 18.87
C PRO A 99 -6.50 6.84 18.34
N SER A 100 -5.25 6.41 18.56
CA SER A 100 -4.09 7.14 18.03
C SER A 100 -3.88 6.93 16.53
N ALA A 101 -4.54 5.95 15.92
CA ALA A 101 -4.43 5.72 14.49
C ALA A 101 -5.21 6.77 13.72
N SER A 102 -4.64 7.24 12.62
CA SER A 102 -5.35 8.13 11.69
C SER A 102 -6.38 7.31 10.91
N LYS A 103 -7.41 7.98 10.41
CA LYS A 103 -8.47 7.30 9.66
C LYS A 103 -7.91 6.57 8.45
N GLN A 104 -7.04 7.22 7.69
CA GLN A 104 -6.24 6.61 6.63
C GLN A 104 -4.79 6.79 7.05
N HIS A 105 -4.22 5.76 7.65
CA HIS A 105 -2.96 5.89 8.37
C HIS A 105 -1.74 5.54 7.51
N ALA A 106 -1.78 4.39 6.86
CA ALA A 106 -0.66 3.89 6.09
C ALA A 106 -1.14 2.93 5.03
N VAL A 107 -0.28 2.66 4.05
CA VAL A 107 -0.55 1.69 2.98
C VAL A 107 0.62 0.74 2.86
N ILE A 108 0.31 -0.53 2.64
CA ILE A 108 1.30 -1.51 2.21
C ILE A 108 1.03 -1.72 0.73
N GLN A 109 2.01 -1.37 -0.10
CA GLN A 109 1.89 -1.40 -1.56
C GLN A 109 2.90 -2.36 -2.16
N PHE A 110 2.42 -3.32 -2.94
CA PHE A 110 3.31 -4.13 -3.76
C PHE A 110 3.64 -3.39 -5.04
N ARG A 111 4.93 -3.30 -5.36
CA ARG A 111 5.40 -2.56 -6.53
C ARG A 111 6.37 -3.43 -7.32
N TYR A 112 6.25 -3.36 -8.64
CA TYR A 112 7.20 -4.02 -9.53
C TYR A 112 8.43 -3.12 -9.69
N ILE A 113 9.58 -3.63 -9.25
CA ILE A 113 10.84 -2.90 -9.30
C ILE A 113 11.78 -3.65 -10.23
N SER A 114 12.29 -2.96 -11.25
CA SER A 114 13.22 -3.55 -12.19
C SER A 114 14.61 -2.98 -11.99
N LYS A 115 15.61 -3.81 -12.24
CA LYS A 115 17.02 -3.42 -12.19
C LYS A 115 17.71 -3.90 -13.46
N VAL A 116 18.70 -3.13 -13.90
CA VAL A 116 19.57 -3.51 -14.99
C VAL A 116 20.95 -3.79 -14.40
N ASP A 117 21.46 -5.00 -14.63
CA ASP A 117 22.79 -5.35 -14.10
C ASP A 117 23.91 -4.80 -15.01
N GLU A 118 25.15 -5.09 -14.64
CA GLU A 118 26.33 -4.60 -15.37
C GLU A 118 26.43 -5.15 -16.79
N PHE A 119 25.72 -6.24 -17.08
CA PHE A 119 25.70 -6.85 -18.41
C PHE A 119 24.49 -6.39 -19.24
N GLY A 120 23.72 -5.43 -18.74
CA GLY A 120 22.52 -4.96 -19.42
C GLY A 120 21.31 -5.87 -19.28
N THR A 121 21.40 -6.91 -18.46
CA THR A 121 20.27 -7.80 -18.21
C THR A 121 19.26 -7.13 -17.28
N LYS A 122 18.02 -7.08 -17.74
CA LYS A 122 16.93 -6.48 -16.98
C LYS A 122 16.21 -7.54 -16.16
N THR A 123 16.20 -7.37 -14.84
CA THR A 123 15.48 -8.25 -13.93
C THR A 123 14.50 -7.40 -13.14
N GLY A 124 13.38 -8.02 -12.75
CA GLY A 124 12.38 -7.32 -11.96
C GLY A 124 11.71 -8.25 -10.97
N ARG A 125 11.18 -7.68 -9.90
CA ARG A 125 10.40 -8.42 -8.93
C ARG A 125 9.41 -7.50 -8.25
N VAL A 126 8.35 -8.10 -7.72
CA VAL A 126 7.35 -7.39 -6.94
C VAL A 126 7.77 -7.44 -5.48
N LYS A 127 7.82 -6.27 -4.84
CA LYS A 127 8.22 -6.15 -3.44
C LYS A 127 7.18 -5.34 -2.67
N PRO A 128 6.99 -5.64 -1.38
CA PRO A 128 6.08 -4.85 -0.55
C PRO A 128 6.77 -3.60 0.00
N TYR A 129 6.04 -2.50 0.00
CA TYR A 129 6.51 -1.22 0.54
C TYR A 129 5.48 -0.65 1.50
N LEU A 130 5.97 -0.04 2.55
CA LEU A 130 5.15 0.66 3.53
C LEU A 130 5.25 2.15 3.27
N ILE A 131 4.11 2.84 3.27
CA ILE A 131 4.08 4.30 3.14
C ILE A 131 3.13 4.86 4.19
N ASP A 132 3.62 5.79 5.00
CA ASP A 132 2.81 6.52 5.97
C ASP A 132 2.09 7.66 5.26
N LEU A 133 0.80 7.79 5.49
CA LEU A 133 -0.02 8.82 4.83
C LEU A 133 -0.12 10.09 5.66
N GLU A 134 1.02 10.55 6.17
CA GLU A 134 1.11 11.74 7.02
C GLU A 134 0.22 11.61 8.25
N SER A 135 0.30 10.44 8.88
CA SER A 135 -0.50 10.15 10.07
C SER A 135 -0.08 11.05 11.24
N VAL A 136 -1.03 11.29 12.14
CA VAL A 136 -0.81 12.21 13.27
C VAL A 136 0.31 11.71 14.17
N HIS A 137 0.31 10.43 14.51
CA HIS A 137 1.28 9.85 15.45
C HIS A 137 2.37 9.03 14.78
N GLY A 138 2.33 8.91 13.45
CA GLY A 138 3.38 8.24 12.68
C GLY A 138 3.25 6.73 12.62
N THR A 139 4.12 6.15 11.81
CA THR A 139 4.27 4.71 11.63
C THR A 139 5.73 4.37 11.90
N ARG A 140 5.96 3.27 12.62
CA ARG A 140 7.32 2.85 12.95
C ARG A 140 7.63 1.50 12.30
N LEU A 141 8.86 1.39 11.84
CA LEU A 141 9.38 0.13 11.30
C LEU A 141 10.58 -0.27 12.17
N ASN A 142 10.46 -1.40 12.84
CA ASN A 142 11.49 -1.89 13.78
C ASN A 142 11.85 -0.84 14.83
N GLY A 143 10.83 -0.15 15.34
CA GLY A 143 10.98 0.85 16.39
C GLY A 143 11.38 2.24 15.92
N LYS A 144 11.63 2.42 14.64
CA LYS A 144 12.01 3.73 14.08
C LYS A 144 10.89 4.32 13.25
N LYS A 145 10.59 5.59 13.49
CA LYS A 145 9.57 6.29 12.74
C LYS A 145 10.02 6.48 11.30
N ILE A 146 9.16 6.05 10.35
CA ILE A 146 9.48 6.22 8.93
C ILE A 146 9.09 7.62 8.47
N ALA A 147 9.75 8.08 7.39
CA ALA A 147 9.42 9.37 6.80
C ALA A 147 8.04 9.28 6.14
N PRO A 148 7.15 10.26 6.39
CA PRO A 148 5.83 10.23 5.77
C PRO A 148 5.89 10.43 4.27
N SER A 149 4.92 9.85 3.57
CA SER A 149 4.74 9.98 2.12
C SER A 149 5.91 9.44 1.29
N LYS A 150 6.68 8.51 1.88
CA LYS A 150 7.78 7.85 1.18
C LYS A 150 7.68 6.34 1.34
N TYR A 151 7.96 5.62 0.27
CA TYR A 151 7.98 4.17 0.31
C TYR A 151 9.18 3.65 1.07
N THR A 152 8.95 2.73 1.99
CA THR A 152 10.01 2.02 2.72
C THR A 152 9.83 0.54 2.47
N GLU A 153 10.83 -0.14 1.94
CA GLU A 153 10.74 -1.56 1.64
C GLU A 153 10.54 -2.38 2.90
N LEU A 154 9.61 -3.34 2.84
CA LEU A 154 9.37 -4.29 3.91
C LEU A 154 10.11 -5.59 3.61
N LEU A 155 10.80 -6.10 4.61
CA LEU A 155 11.56 -7.34 4.52
C LEU A 155 10.95 -8.37 5.47
N ASN A 156 11.31 -9.63 5.26
CA ASN A 156 10.89 -10.70 6.15
C ASN A 156 11.35 -10.39 7.59
N ASP A 157 10.48 -10.61 8.56
CA ASP A 157 10.69 -10.38 10.00
C ASP A 157 10.63 -8.91 10.43
N ASP A 158 10.34 -7.98 9.52
CA ASP A 158 10.15 -6.58 9.91
C ASP A 158 8.91 -6.43 10.78
N VAL A 159 9.00 -5.55 11.77
CA VAL A 159 7.90 -5.26 12.70
C VAL A 159 7.42 -3.83 12.48
N VAL A 160 6.13 -3.70 12.19
CA VAL A 160 5.48 -2.40 11.97
C VAL A 160 4.56 -2.10 13.14
N THR A 161 4.59 -0.85 13.61
CA THR A 161 3.64 -0.37 14.62
C THR A 161 3.03 0.94 14.15
N PHE A 162 1.78 1.17 14.53
CA PHE A 162 1.01 2.33 14.09
C PHE A 162 0.63 3.20 15.27
N GLY A 163 1.02 4.49 15.20
CA GLY A 163 0.69 5.42 16.26
C GLY A 163 1.19 4.95 17.62
N GLU A 164 0.30 4.95 18.61
CA GLU A 164 0.62 4.49 19.96
C GLU A 164 0.00 3.14 20.26
N SER A 165 -0.45 2.42 19.24
CA SER A 165 -1.01 1.07 19.41
C SER A 165 0.06 0.10 19.90
N GLU A 166 -0.33 -0.79 20.82
CA GLU A 166 0.57 -1.81 21.35
C GLU A 166 0.69 -3.04 20.44
N ARG A 167 -0.16 -3.13 19.42
CA ARG A 167 -0.13 -4.26 18.50
C ARG A 167 1.09 -4.17 17.59
N GLU A 168 1.72 -5.32 17.37
CA GLU A 168 2.87 -5.44 16.49
C GLU A 168 2.47 -6.22 15.25
N TYR A 169 2.86 -5.67 14.09
CA TYR A 169 2.52 -6.22 12.78
C TYR A 169 3.80 -6.79 12.18
N VAL A 170 3.96 -8.11 12.26
CA VAL A 170 5.19 -8.78 11.84
C VAL A 170 5.06 -9.25 10.40
N VAL A 171 5.94 -8.76 9.55
CA VAL A 171 5.94 -9.10 8.11
C VAL A 171 6.64 -10.43 7.92
N MET A 172 5.99 -11.35 7.23
CA MET A 172 6.54 -12.68 6.98
C MET A 172 6.39 -13.07 5.53
N LEU A 173 7.47 -13.61 4.98
CA LEU A 173 7.44 -14.28 3.68
C LEU A 173 7.83 -15.73 3.93
N PRO A 174 6.86 -16.63 4.03
CA PRO A 174 7.17 -18.04 4.25
C PRO A 174 7.98 -18.63 3.10
N GLU A 175 8.95 -19.47 3.42
CA GLU A 175 9.72 -20.16 2.41
C GLU A 175 8.83 -21.17 1.68
N VAL A 176 8.98 -21.21 0.36
CA VAL A 176 8.32 -22.25 -0.43
C VAL A 176 9.12 -23.51 -0.28
N GLU A 177 8.49 -24.60 0.18
CA GLU A 177 9.15 -25.88 0.23
C GLU A 177 9.60 -26.29 -1.16
N LYS A 178 10.90 -26.49 -1.30
CA LYS A 178 11.42 -27.02 -2.55
C LYS A 178 11.12 -28.52 -2.58
N LYS A 179 10.29 -28.92 -3.52
CA LYS A 179 10.10 -30.32 -3.78
C LYS A 179 11.38 -30.85 -4.40
N SER A 180 12.04 -31.69 -3.69
CA SER A 180 13.20 -32.38 -4.20
C SER A 180 12.78 -33.52 -5.14
#